data_2c9215cc4072be7b4b690dddfcb8c35f
#
_entry.id   2c9215cc4072be7b4b690dddfcb8c35f
#
_cell.length_a   1.000
_cell.length_b   1.000
_cell.length_c   1.000
_cell.angle_alpha   90.00
_cell.angle_beta   90.00
_cell.angle_gamma   90.00
#
_symmetry.space_group_name_H-M   'P 1'
#
loop_
_entity.id
_entity.type
_entity.pdbx_description
1 polymer ?
#
loop_
_entity_poly.entity_id
_entity_poly.type
_entity_poly.pdbx_seq_one_letter_code
_entity_poly.pdbx_strand_id
1 'polypeptide(L)'
;MKSRTDITRSEKSAKNLLYGVISQFVSVAFTFIVRIVLVRQIGILSVSLNGLFTEVIAILSLAEMGVGSAIVYSLYKPLAERDEKKIVKLMNMYKTAYRNIALAVFGIGLCLVPFIQNIVTKVDVSDGYIRLVFVLFLTQTASSYLFSYKSSLLNADQKVYIVSKVTTIVKIVAE
;
A
#
# COMPACT_ATOMS: atom_id res chain seq x y z
N MET A 1 -4.40 13.00 44.32
CA MET A 1 -3.65 11.71 44.34
C MET A 1 -3.69 11.10 42.95
N LYS A 2 -2.65 11.33 42.11
CA LYS A 2 -2.55 10.73 40.78
C LYS A 2 -2.26 9.24 40.95
N SER A 3 -3.16 8.40 40.48
CA SER A 3 -3.09 6.96 40.64
C SER A 3 -1.79 6.39 40.00
N ARG A 4 -1.14 5.45 40.67
CA ARG A 4 0.06 4.75 40.19
C ARG A 4 -0.17 4.08 38.82
N THR A 5 -1.42 3.84 38.43
CA THR A 5 -1.84 3.32 37.12
C THR A 5 -1.77 4.34 36.00
N ASP A 6 -1.92 5.64 36.29
CA ASP A 6 -1.85 6.70 35.27
C ASP A 6 -0.40 7.00 34.89
N ILE A 7 0.53 6.93 35.84
CA ILE A 7 1.96 7.10 35.59
C ILE A 7 2.48 5.98 34.68
N THR A 8 2.12 4.73 34.93
CA THR A 8 2.54 3.58 34.09
C THR A 8 1.96 3.61 32.69
N ARG A 9 0.75 4.14 32.49
CA ARG A 9 0.17 4.33 31.15
C ARG A 9 0.88 5.43 30.37
N SER A 10 1.17 6.54 31.01
CA SER A 10 1.89 7.66 30.42
C SER A 10 3.32 7.26 30.01
N GLU A 11 4.03 6.52 30.86
CA GLU A 11 5.38 6.02 30.54
C GLU A 11 5.37 5.02 29.37
N LYS A 12 4.39 4.13 29.30
CA LYS A 12 4.23 3.19 28.16
C LYS A 12 3.93 3.95 26.88
N SER A 13 3.07 4.95 26.92
CA SER A 13 2.76 5.78 25.76
C SER A 13 3.98 6.59 25.30
N ALA A 14 4.75 7.16 26.22
CA ALA A 14 5.98 7.87 25.90
C ALA A 14 7.04 6.94 25.27
N LYS A 15 7.21 5.74 25.81
CA LYS A 15 8.09 4.71 25.22
C LYS A 15 7.64 4.32 23.82
N ASN A 16 6.36 4.04 23.61
CA ASN A 16 5.83 3.68 22.30
C ASN A 16 6.01 4.81 21.28
N LEU A 17 5.80 6.06 21.67
CA LEU A 17 6.07 7.24 20.84
C LEU A 17 7.56 7.32 20.47
N LEU A 18 8.46 7.15 21.45
CA LEU A 18 9.91 7.22 21.25
C LEU A 18 10.38 6.12 20.30
N TYR A 19 9.93 4.87 20.51
CA TYR A 19 10.20 3.76 19.60
C TYR A 19 9.63 3.98 18.21
N GLY A 20 8.42 4.54 18.10
CA GLY A 20 7.82 4.90 16.81
C GLY A 20 8.64 5.93 16.04
N VAL A 21 9.08 7.00 16.71
CA VAL A 21 9.92 8.04 16.12
C VAL A 21 11.28 7.47 15.70
N ILE A 22 11.94 6.72 16.57
CA ILE A 22 13.25 6.10 16.26
C ILE A 22 13.10 5.14 15.07
N SER A 23 12.08 4.28 15.07
CA SER A 23 11.79 3.36 13.97
C SER A 23 11.55 4.09 12.66
N GLN A 24 10.86 5.23 12.70
CA GLN A 24 10.63 6.07 11.52
C GLN A 24 11.94 6.66 10.98
N PHE A 25 12.80 7.20 11.85
CA PHE A 25 14.10 7.70 11.45
C PHE A 25 14.99 6.61 10.83
N VAL A 26 15.04 5.44 11.46
CA VAL A 26 15.80 4.28 10.94
C VAL A 26 15.24 3.87 9.57
N SER A 27 13.93 3.81 9.41
CA SER A 27 13.29 3.47 8.14
C SER A 27 13.63 4.48 7.04
N VAL A 28 13.56 5.79 7.34
CA VAL A 28 13.90 6.85 6.38
C VAL A 28 15.39 6.77 6.00
N ALA A 29 16.28 6.60 6.97
CA ALA A 29 17.72 6.47 6.72
C ALA A 29 18.03 5.24 5.86
N PHE A 30 17.39 4.10 6.16
CA PHE A 30 17.54 2.88 5.37
C PHE A 30 17.04 3.07 3.93
N THR A 31 15.84 3.62 3.75
CA THR A 31 15.29 3.94 2.42
C THR A 31 16.22 4.86 1.64
N PHE A 32 16.85 5.84 2.30
CA PHE A 32 17.79 6.75 1.67
C PHE A 32 19.06 6.02 1.21
N ILE A 33 19.61 5.13 2.04
CA ILE A 33 20.78 4.30 1.69
C ILE A 33 20.46 3.40 0.50
N VAL A 34 19.34 2.68 0.54
CA VAL A 34 18.89 1.82 -0.55
C VAL A 34 18.74 2.64 -1.84
N ARG A 35 18.16 3.85 -1.77
CA ARG A 35 18.02 4.71 -2.95
C ARG A 35 19.37 5.14 -3.54
N ILE A 36 20.36 5.43 -2.70
CA ILE A 36 21.72 5.73 -3.18
C ILE A 36 22.33 4.52 -3.90
N VAL A 37 22.19 3.32 -3.32
CA VAL A 37 22.71 2.09 -3.92
C VAL A 37 22.02 1.82 -5.25
N LEU A 38 20.70 1.92 -5.32
CA LEU A 38 19.93 1.74 -6.54
C LEU A 38 20.33 2.74 -7.64
N VAL A 39 20.53 4.02 -7.30
CA VAL A 39 20.99 5.04 -8.25
C VAL A 39 22.38 4.66 -8.82
N ARG A 40 23.26 4.13 -7.98
CA ARG A 40 24.61 3.72 -8.42
C ARG A 40 24.62 2.46 -9.26
N GLN A 41 23.73 1.50 -8.99
CA GLN A 41 23.70 0.19 -9.66
C GLN A 41 22.85 0.19 -10.93
N ILE A 42 21.68 0.83 -10.89
CA ILE A 42 20.65 0.76 -11.94
C ILE A 42 20.60 2.08 -12.74
N GLY A 43 21.18 3.14 -12.18
CA GLY A 43 21.17 4.48 -12.75
C GLY A 43 20.01 5.33 -12.28
N ILE A 44 20.25 6.64 -12.27
CA ILE A 44 19.29 7.65 -11.78
C ILE A 44 17.97 7.62 -12.55
N LEU A 45 18.05 7.26 -13.84
CA LEU A 45 16.90 7.21 -14.73
C LEU A 45 15.84 6.19 -14.30
N SER A 46 16.26 4.94 -14.03
CA SER A 46 15.37 3.87 -13.61
C SER A 46 14.71 4.18 -12.27
N VAL A 47 15.46 4.77 -11.35
CA VAL A 47 14.93 5.20 -10.04
C VAL A 47 13.94 6.35 -10.18
N SER A 48 14.18 7.28 -11.11
CA SER A 48 13.28 8.40 -11.40
C SER A 48 11.99 7.96 -12.04
N LEU A 49 12.05 7.03 -13.02
CA LEU A 49 10.85 6.43 -13.63
C LEU A 49 10.01 5.66 -12.63
N ASN A 50 10.65 4.87 -11.76
CA ASN A 50 9.97 4.18 -10.67
C ASN A 50 9.24 5.18 -9.75
N GLY A 51 9.91 6.25 -9.33
CA GLY A 51 9.31 7.29 -8.50
C GLY A 51 8.09 7.93 -9.18
N LEU A 52 8.25 8.35 -10.42
CA LEU A 52 7.19 9.00 -11.20
C LEU A 52 5.98 8.07 -11.40
N PHE A 53 6.20 6.82 -11.76
CA PHE A 53 5.11 5.86 -11.94
C PHE A 53 4.39 5.56 -10.63
N THR A 54 5.13 5.49 -9.52
CA THR A 54 4.54 5.35 -8.19
C THR A 54 3.63 6.52 -7.85
N GLU A 55 4.04 7.75 -8.15
CA GLU A 55 3.21 8.96 -7.92
C GLU A 55 1.97 8.99 -8.81
N VAL A 56 2.10 8.68 -10.10
CA VAL A 56 0.94 8.61 -11.02
C VAL A 56 -0.06 7.56 -10.54
N ILE A 57 0.42 6.39 -10.13
CA ILE A 57 -0.44 5.31 -9.62
C ILE A 57 -1.04 5.69 -8.26
N ALA A 58 -0.31 6.42 -7.40
CA ALA A 58 -0.84 6.93 -6.15
C ALA A 58 -2.05 7.84 -6.36
N ILE A 59 -2.01 8.71 -7.38
CA ILE A 59 -3.15 9.55 -7.77
C ILE A 59 -4.34 8.68 -8.21
N LEU A 60 -4.12 7.66 -9.03
CA LEU A 60 -5.17 6.72 -9.44
C LEU A 60 -5.76 5.96 -8.24
N SER A 61 -4.95 5.69 -7.24
CA SER A 61 -5.33 5.00 -6.01
C SER A 61 -6.18 5.85 -5.05
N LEU A 62 -6.31 7.16 -5.29
CA LEU A 62 -7.20 8.03 -4.51
C LEU A 62 -8.66 7.55 -4.56
N ALA A 63 -9.05 6.86 -5.63
CA ALA A 63 -10.39 6.25 -5.75
C ALA A 63 -10.66 5.20 -4.65
N GLU A 64 -9.62 4.64 -4.03
CA GLU A 64 -9.74 3.68 -2.92
C GLU A 64 -9.85 4.36 -1.56
N MET A 65 -9.53 5.66 -1.45
CA MET A 65 -9.52 6.36 -0.17
C MET A 65 -10.87 6.25 0.56
N GLY A 66 -10.81 5.68 1.75
CA GLY A 66 -11.98 5.48 2.59
C GLY A 66 -12.71 4.14 2.41
N VAL A 67 -12.58 3.46 1.25
CA VAL A 67 -13.25 2.16 1.04
C VAL A 67 -12.71 1.12 2.01
N GLY A 68 -11.39 1.02 2.17
CA GLY A 68 -10.76 0.06 3.08
C GLY A 68 -11.19 0.25 4.54
N SER A 69 -11.21 1.50 5.03
CA SER A 69 -11.64 1.83 6.40
C SER A 69 -13.13 1.56 6.61
N ALA A 70 -13.99 1.88 5.64
CA ALA A 70 -15.41 1.59 5.69
C ALA A 70 -15.68 0.07 5.78
N ILE A 71 -14.90 -0.74 5.05
CA ILE A 71 -14.95 -2.20 5.10
C ILE A 71 -14.60 -2.71 6.51
N VAL A 72 -13.46 -2.29 7.04
CA VAL A 72 -13.00 -2.68 8.38
C VAL A 72 -14.07 -2.35 9.42
N TYR A 73 -14.61 -1.13 9.37
CA TYR A 73 -15.66 -0.68 10.30
C TYR A 73 -16.92 -1.54 10.22
N SER A 74 -17.39 -1.87 9.01
CA SER A 74 -18.60 -2.66 8.80
C SER A 74 -18.46 -4.13 9.24
N LEU A 75 -17.23 -4.64 9.32
CA LEU A 75 -16.93 -6.00 9.76
C LEU A 75 -16.85 -6.15 11.27
N TYR A 76 -16.64 -5.08 12.05
CA TYR A 76 -16.48 -5.19 13.50
C TYR A 76 -17.68 -5.84 14.19
N LYS A 77 -18.89 -5.42 13.88
CA LYS A 77 -20.11 -5.96 14.51
C LYS A 77 -20.33 -7.43 14.15
N PRO A 78 -20.33 -7.84 12.87
CA PRO A 78 -20.48 -9.25 12.51
C PRO A 78 -19.38 -10.15 13.08
N LEU A 79 -18.15 -9.67 13.19
CA LEU A 79 -17.05 -10.43 13.80
C LEU A 79 -17.27 -10.61 15.33
N ALA A 80 -17.74 -9.57 16.03
CA ALA A 80 -18.03 -9.65 17.45
C ALA A 80 -19.22 -10.60 17.73
N GLU A 81 -20.25 -10.59 16.88
CA GLU A 81 -21.41 -11.46 16.97
C GLU A 81 -21.19 -12.88 16.42
N ARG A 82 -20.03 -13.14 15.78
CA ARG A 82 -19.69 -14.39 15.07
C ARG A 82 -20.72 -14.77 13.99
N ASP A 83 -21.30 -13.77 13.34
CA ASP A 83 -22.27 -13.97 12.26
C ASP A 83 -21.54 -14.26 10.94
N GLU A 84 -21.19 -15.54 10.75
CA GLU A 84 -20.44 -15.99 9.56
C GLU A 84 -21.18 -15.69 8.25
N LYS A 85 -22.51 -15.81 8.24
CA LYS A 85 -23.33 -15.55 7.03
C LYS A 85 -23.21 -14.10 6.59
N LYS A 86 -23.22 -13.18 7.56
CA LYS A 86 -23.11 -11.74 7.30
C LYS A 86 -21.69 -11.36 6.90
N ILE A 87 -20.68 -11.97 7.53
CA ILE A 87 -19.26 -11.79 7.15
C ILE A 87 -19.05 -12.22 5.70
N VAL A 88 -19.50 -13.41 5.30
CA VAL A 88 -19.36 -13.92 3.92
C VAL A 88 -20.08 -13.01 2.92
N LYS A 89 -21.30 -12.55 3.23
CA LYS A 89 -22.05 -11.62 2.38
C LYS A 89 -21.30 -10.30 2.16
N LEU A 90 -20.78 -9.70 3.24
CA LEU A 90 -20.00 -8.48 3.17
C LEU A 90 -18.71 -8.69 2.37
N MET A 91 -17.98 -9.77 2.61
CA MET A 91 -16.75 -10.09 1.90
C MET A 91 -16.96 -10.28 0.40
N ASN A 92 -18.07 -10.89 -0.02
CA ASN A 92 -18.44 -11.01 -1.43
C ASN A 92 -18.75 -9.65 -2.07
N MET A 93 -19.45 -8.78 -1.35
CA MET A 93 -19.70 -7.41 -1.78
C MET A 93 -18.38 -6.64 -1.97
N TYR A 94 -17.48 -6.71 -1.00
CA TYR A 94 -16.19 -6.05 -1.05
C TYR A 94 -15.26 -6.60 -2.13
N LYS A 95 -15.25 -7.91 -2.33
CA LYS A 95 -14.55 -8.54 -3.46
C LYS A 95 -15.00 -7.93 -4.79
N THR A 96 -16.30 -7.71 -4.97
CA THR A 96 -16.84 -7.09 -6.19
C THR A 96 -16.45 -5.62 -6.29
N ALA A 97 -16.54 -4.87 -5.18
CA ALA A 97 -16.12 -3.46 -5.14
C ALA A 97 -14.64 -3.30 -5.51
N TYR A 98 -13.75 -4.07 -4.88
CA TYR A 98 -12.31 -4.02 -5.19
C TYR A 98 -11.98 -4.47 -6.62
N ARG A 99 -12.71 -5.44 -7.15
CA ARG A 99 -12.57 -5.82 -8.56
C ARG A 99 -12.94 -4.67 -9.50
N ASN A 100 -14.01 -3.95 -9.19
CA ASN A 100 -14.44 -2.81 -10.00
C ASN A 100 -13.43 -1.65 -9.87
N ILE A 101 -12.88 -1.40 -8.68
CA ILE A 101 -11.80 -0.43 -8.48
C ILE A 101 -10.55 -0.84 -9.28
N ALA A 102 -10.14 -2.10 -9.21
CA ALA A 102 -9.00 -2.61 -9.98
C ALA A 102 -9.20 -2.40 -11.49
N LEU A 103 -10.38 -2.70 -12.00
CA LEU A 103 -10.71 -2.49 -13.42
C LEU A 103 -10.73 -1.01 -13.80
N ALA A 104 -11.28 -0.15 -12.94
CA ALA A 104 -11.31 1.29 -13.17
C ALA A 104 -9.88 1.88 -13.19
N VAL A 105 -9.06 1.56 -12.18
CA VAL A 105 -7.66 2.00 -12.09
C VAL A 105 -6.86 1.50 -13.30
N PHE A 106 -7.03 0.23 -13.66
CA PHE A 106 -6.35 -0.33 -14.82
C PHE A 106 -6.80 0.31 -16.13
N GLY A 107 -8.12 0.51 -16.33
CA GLY A 107 -8.68 1.15 -17.51
C GLY A 107 -8.23 2.60 -17.66
N ILE A 108 -8.33 3.40 -16.60
CA ILE A 108 -7.87 4.80 -16.60
C ILE A 108 -6.35 4.85 -16.83
N GLY A 109 -5.60 3.97 -16.16
CA GLY A 109 -4.16 3.87 -16.35
C GLY A 109 -3.76 3.53 -17.78
N LEU A 110 -4.48 2.62 -18.45
CA LEU A 110 -4.25 2.31 -19.88
C LEU A 110 -4.53 3.52 -20.77
N CYS A 111 -5.54 4.33 -20.46
CA CYS A 111 -5.79 5.58 -21.18
C CYS A 111 -4.65 6.60 -21.02
N LEU A 112 -3.88 6.54 -19.94
CA LEU A 112 -2.73 7.40 -19.71
C LEU A 112 -1.47 6.94 -20.46
N VAL A 113 -1.38 5.67 -20.89
CA VAL A 113 -0.20 5.13 -21.59
C VAL A 113 0.28 5.99 -22.74
N PRO A 114 -0.57 6.49 -23.67
CA PRO A 114 -0.11 7.34 -24.76
C PRO A 114 0.39 8.71 -24.29
N PHE A 115 -0.05 9.18 -23.14
CA PHE A 115 0.32 10.49 -22.58
C PHE A 115 1.55 10.43 -21.68
N ILE A 116 1.98 9.23 -21.27
CA ILE A 116 3.07 9.07 -20.31
C ILE A 116 4.37 9.69 -20.81
N GLN A 117 4.59 9.72 -22.12
CA GLN A 117 5.75 10.33 -22.76
C GLN A 117 5.82 11.83 -22.53
N ASN A 118 4.67 12.51 -22.52
CA ASN A 118 4.60 13.96 -22.29
C ASN A 118 4.93 14.31 -20.83
N ILE A 119 4.78 13.33 -19.93
CA ILE A 119 5.10 13.46 -18.49
C ILE A 119 6.59 13.18 -18.28
N VAL A 120 7.14 12.20 -19.01
CA VAL A 120 8.56 11.82 -18.97
C VAL A 120 9.33 12.63 -20.00
N THR A 121 9.67 13.87 -19.68
CA THR A 121 10.46 14.74 -20.58
C THR A 121 11.96 14.56 -20.37
N LYS A 122 12.74 14.63 -21.46
CA LYS A 122 14.22 14.67 -21.49
C LYS A 122 14.92 13.37 -21.00
N VAL A 123 14.46 12.23 -21.49
CA VAL A 123 15.05 10.95 -21.12
C VAL A 123 15.49 10.22 -22.40
N ASP A 124 16.77 9.84 -22.49
CA ASP A 124 17.36 9.05 -23.58
C ASP A 124 16.96 7.57 -23.48
N VAL A 125 15.65 7.29 -23.45
CA VAL A 125 15.12 5.90 -23.41
C VAL A 125 14.01 5.76 -24.43
N SER A 126 13.96 4.59 -25.06
CA SER A 126 12.91 4.26 -26.02
C SER A 126 11.52 4.42 -25.39
N ASP A 127 10.63 5.09 -26.12
CA ASP A 127 9.23 5.28 -25.74
C ASP A 127 8.52 3.97 -25.45
N GLY A 128 8.87 2.91 -26.18
CA GLY A 128 8.33 1.57 -25.95
C GLY A 128 8.68 0.99 -24.59
N TYR A 129 9.91 1.24 -24.11
CA TYR A 129 10.37 0.80 -22.80
C TYR A 129 9.59 1.51 -21.67
N ILE A 130 9.43 2.83 -21.78
CA ILE A 130 8.68 3.64 -20.79
C ILE A 130 7.24 3.14 -20.68
N ARG A 131 6.56 2.93 -21.80
CA ARG A 131 5.20 2.39 -21.84
C ARG A 131 5.10 1.01 -21.23
N LEU A 132 6.02 0.11 -21.58
CA LEU A 132 6.06 -1.25 -21.06
C LEU A 132 6.21 -1.26 -19.53
N VAL A 133 7.18 -0.51 -19.01
CA VAL A 133 7.42 -0.43 -17.56
C VAL A 133 6.19 0.16 -16.85
N PHE A 134 5.57 1.21 -17.38
CA PHE A 134 4.35 1.77 -16.82
C PHE A 134 3.20 0.76 -16.77
N VAL A 135 2.99 -0.01 -17.84
CA VAL A 135 1.95 -1.06 -17.88
C VAL A 135 2.23 -2.18 -16.88
N LEU A 136 3.51 -2.54 -16.67
CA LEU A 136 3.87 -3.51 -15.64
C LEU A 136 3.54 -3.00 -14.23
N PHE A 137 3.88 -1.74 -13.90
CA PHE A 137 3.51 -1.10 -12.63
C PHE A 137 2.00 -1.04 -12.45
N LEU A 138 1.27 -0.67 -13.50
CA LEU A 138 -0.19 -0.61 -13.49
C LEU A 138 -0.81 -1.99 -13.22
N THR A 139 -0.28 -3.03 -13.87
CA THR A 139 -0.72 -4.42 -13.70
C THR A 139 -0.46 -4.90 -12.28
N GLN A 140 0.72 -4.61 -11.72
CA GLN A 140 1.07 -4.92 -10.34
C GLN A 140 0.09 -4.27 -9.36
N THR A 141 -0.21 -2.98 -9.56
CA THR A 141 -1.14 -2.23 -8.70
C THR A 141 -2.56 -2.78 -8.81
N ALA A 142 -3.08 -2.97 -10.01
CA ALA A 142 -4.41 -3.54 -10.21
C ALA A 142 -4.54 -4.94 -9.59
N SER A 143 -3.49 -5.77 -9.70
CA SER A 143 -3.43 -7.09 -9.08
C SER A 143 -3.49 -7.00 -7.55
N SER A 144 -2.83 -6.02 -6.94
CA SER A 144 -2.86 -5.85 -5.48
C SER A 144 -4.27 -5.59 -4.96
N TYR A 145 -5.09 -4.84 -5.69
CA TYR A 145 -6.48 -4.59 -5.33
C TYR A 145 -7.34 -5.84 -5.27
N LEU A 146 -7.06 -6.84 -6.11
CA LEU A 146 -7.81 -8.11 -6.10
C LEU A 146 -7.66 -8.87 -4.76
N PHE A 147 -6.64 -8.56 -3.98
CA PHE A 147 -6.36 -9.20 -2.69
C PHE A 147 -6.57 -8.28 -1.48
N SER A 148 -6.67 -6.96 -1.67
CA SER A 148 -6.77 -5.95 -0.59
C SER A 148 -7.94 -6.18 0.35
N TYR A 149 -9.10 -6.64 -0.16
CA TYR A 149 -10.27 -6.94 0.68
C TYR A 149 -10.01 -8.04 1.73
N LYS A 150 -9.08 -8.98 1.45
CA LYS A 150 -8.68 -10.02 2.42
C LYS A 150 -7.84 -9.43 3.56
N SER A 151 -6.96 -8.48 3.25
CA SER A 151 -6.20 -7.76 4.27
C SER A 151 -7.12 -6.97 5.18
N SER A 152 -8.17 -6.36 4.64
CA SER A 152 -9.18 -5.63 5.42
C SER A 152 -9.91 -6.52 6.43
N LEU A 153 -10.20 -7.78 6.09
CA LEU A 153 -10.77 -8.76 7.02
C LEU A 153 -9.80 -9.07 8.18
N LEU A 154 -8.52 -9.30 7.87
CA LEU A 154 -7.50 -9.55 8.90
C LEU A 154 -7.28 -8.35 9.81
N ASN A 155 -7.38 -7.14 9.25
CA ASN A 155 -7.32 -5.90 10.02
C ASN A 155 -8.52 -5.77 10.97
N ALA A 156 -9.74 -6.08 10.50
CA ALA A 156 -10.96 -6.05 11.31
C ALA A 156 -10.92 -7.10 12.45
N ASP A 157 -10.34 -8.27 12.21
CA ASP A 157 -10.14 -9.35 13.19
C ASP A 157 -8.91 -9.12 14.10
N GLN A 158 -8.31 -7.92 14.07
CA GLN A 158 -7.12 -7.53 14.85
C GLN A 158 -5.89 -8.43 14.60
N LYS A 159 -5.84 -9.12 13.48
CA LYS A 159 -4.73 -10.01 13.06
C LYS A 159 -3.75 -9.32 12.09
N VAL A 160 -3.55 -8.01 12.26
CA VAL A 160 -2.62 -7.20 11.44
C VAL A 160 -1.22 -7.79 11.41
N TYR A 161 -0.79 -8.43 12.50
CA TYR A 161 0.53 -9.05 12.60
C TYR A 161 0.78 -10.14 11.53
N ILE A 162 -0.28 -10.82 11.07
CA ILE A 162 -0.17 -11.82 10.00
C ILE A 162 0.16 -11.12 8.68
N VAL A 163 -0.56 -10.04 8.37
CA VAL A 163 -0.32 -9.24 7.17
C VAL A 163 1.10 -8.68 7.18
N SER A 164 1.53 -8.10 8.31
CA SER A 164 2.87 -7.55 8.47
C SER A 164 3.96 -8.61 8.28
N LYS A 165 3.80 -9.80 8.88
CA LYS A 165 4.76 -10.91 8.73
C LYS A 165 4.89 -11.34 7.26
N VAL A 166 3.77 -11.57 6.59
CA VAL A 166 3.77 -11.99 5.17
C VAL A 166 4.41 -10.91 4.30
N THR A 167 4.05 -9.66 4.49
CA THR A 167 4.61 -8.54 3.72
C THR A 167 6.13 -8.40 3.95
N THR A 168 6.60 -8.59 5.20
CA THR A 168 8.04 -8.54 5.52
C THR A 168 8.79 -9.69 4.85
N ILE A 169 8.26 -10.93 4.94
CA ILE A 169 8.88 -12.09 4.29
C ILE A 169 8.97 -11.89 2.78
N VAL A 170 7.86 -11.45 2.15
CA VAL A 170 7.83 -11.18 0.71
C VAL A 170 8.85 -10.11 0.31
N LYS A 171 8.98 -9.04 1.10
CA LYS A 171 10.00 -8.00 0.84
C LYS A 171 11.42 -8.56 0.91
N ILE A 172 11.74 -9.35 1.94
CA ILE A 172 13.08 -9.95 2.11
C ILE A 172 13.43 -10.92 0.97
N VAL A 173 12.43 -11.63 0.43
CA VAL A 173 12.64 -12.59 -0.67
C VAL A 173 12.70 -11.90 -2.03
N ALA A 174 12.05 -10.74 -2.17
CA ALA A 174 12.00 -9.98 -3.43
C ALA A 174 13.17 -9.00 -3.61
N GLU A 175 13.93 -8.71 -2.56
CA GLU A 175 15.19 -7.94 -2.58
C GLU A 175 16.40 -8.85 -2.69
#